data_b5f9eb30b51cfa39dc9ed450ac4b883a
#
_entry.id   b5f9eb30b51cfa39dc9ed450ac4b883a
#
_cell.length_a   1.000
_cell.length_b   1.000
_cell.length_c   1.000
_cell.angle_alpha   90.00
_cell.angle_beta   90.00
_cell.angle_gamma   90.00
#
_symmetry.space_group_name_H-M   'P 1'
#
loop_
_entity.id
_entity.type
_entity.pdbx_description
1 polymer ?
#
loop_
_entity_poly.entity_id
_entity_poly.type
_entity_poly.pdbx_seq_one_letter_code
_entity_poly.pdbx_strand_id
1 'polypeptide(L)'
;KENVAGAEIKNEEIIHPIEHPISPVGGLSILYGNIAQDGAVIKVGGVDPSVTTFRGKAICCDSQDQALELIDNGTVKKGHVVVIRYEGPQGGPGMPEMLAPTSKIVGRGLGKDVALITDGRFSGATRGIAIGHVSPEAAEGGNIALIEDGDEIVIDLPNRTIDLLVDDATLAERRKHLKPFKSKISSGWLRRYTAFAKSANVGGTLMSDEEFEERKAERQAQEK
;
A
#
# COMPACT_ATOMS: atom_id res chain seq x y z
N LYS A 1 -30.56 -3.84 17.27
CA LYS A 1 -31.33 -5.10 17.04
C LYS A 1 -32.80 -4.82 16.82
N GLU A 2 -33.46 -4.03 17.70
CA GLU A 2 -34.89 -3.75 17.64
C GLU A 2 -35.33 -3.09 16.32
N ASN A 3 -34.54 -2.14 15.80
CA ASN A 3 -34.84 -1.42 14.57
C ASN A 3 -34.81 -2.27 13.28
N VAL A 4 -34.27 -3.47 13.35
CA VAL A 4 -34.17 -4.42 12.22
C VAL A 4 -34.89 -5.75 12.52
N ALA A 5 -35.62 -5.80 13.65
CA ALA A 5 -36.42 -6.95 13.97
C ALA A 5 -37.54 -7.11 12.93
N GLY A 6 -37.62 -8.27 12.29
CA GLY A 6 -38.57 -8.55 11.21
C GLY A 6 -38.18 -7.98 9.84
N ALA A 7 -36.97 -7.50 9.65
CA ALA A 7 -36.47 -7.17 8.31
C ALA A 7 -36.31 -8.44 7.46
N GLU A 8 -36.78 -8.36 6.22
CA GLU A 8 -36.76 -9.47 5.26
C GLU A 8 -36.05 -9.04 3.98
N ILE A 9 -35.34 -9.96 3.33
CA ILE A 9 -34.83 -9.75 1.99
C ILE A 9 -36.00 -9.80 1.01
N LYS A 10 -36.30 -8.67 0.35
CA LYS A 10 -37.39 -8.55 -0.61
C LYS A 10 -36.99 -8.87 -2.04
N ASN A 11 -35.71 -8.78 -2.34
CA ASN A 11 -35.15 -9.09 -3.66
C ASN A 11 -33.78 -9.71 -3.49
N GLU A 12 -33.68 -11.00 -3.73
CA GLU A 12 -32.44 -11.78 -3.60
C GLU A 12 -31.44 -11.50 -4.72
N GLU A 13 -31.85 -10.91 -5.85
CA GLU A 13 -30.94 -10.50 -6.91
C GLU A 13 -30.12 -9.25 -6.50
N ILE A 14 -30.62 -8.47 -5.53
CA ILE A 14 -29.97 -7.26 -5.03
C ILE A 14 -29.25 -7.52 -3.71
N ILE A 15 -29.92 -8.24 -2.79
CA ILE A 15 -29.37 -8.58 -1.47
C ILE A 15 -29.36 -10.10 -1.35
N HIS A 16 -28.16 -10.66 -1.46
CA HIS A 16 -27.97 -12.10 -1.36
C HIS A 16 -28.00 -12.58 0.10
N PRO A 17 -28.68 -13.69 0.40
CA PRO A 17 -28.60 -14.32 1.71
C PRO A 17 -27.21 -14.96 1.91
N ILE A 18 -26.84 -15.23 3.17
CA ILE A 18 -25.54 -15.81 3.53
C ILE A 18 -25.32 -17.17 2.87
N GLU A 19 -26.39 -17.93 2.67
CA GLU A 19 -26.38 -19.26 2.06
C GLU A 19 -26.04 -19.21 0.55
N HIS A 20 -26.30 -18.08 -0.10
CA HIS A 20 -26.07 -17.86 -1.53
C HIS A 20 -25.33 -16.53 -1.78
N PRO A 21 -24.09 -16.36 -1.28
CA PRO A 21 -23.36 -15.11 -1.43
C PRO A 21 -22.88 -14.90 -2.86
N ILE A 22 -22.67 -13.63 -3.27
CA ILE A 22 -22.03 -13.28 -4.55
C ILE A 22 -20.62 -13.85 -4.62
N SER A 23 -19.91 -13.89 -3.48
CA SER A 23 -18.59 -14.49 -3.34
C SER A 23 -18.48 -15.17 -1.98
N PRO A 24 -17.85 -16.35 -1.88
CA PRO A 24 -17.65 -17.04 -0.60
C PRO A 24 -16.66 -16.33 0.31
N VAL A 25 -15.88 -15.38 -0.23
CA VAL A 25 -14.88 -14.59 0.50
C VAL A 25 -15.13 -13.10 0.29
N GLY A 26 -14.66 -12.28 1.24
CA GLY A 26 -14.76 -10.83 1.14
C GLY A 26 -13.95 -10.27 -0.04
N GLY A 27 -14.31 -9.05 -0.48
CA GLY A 27 -13.64 -8.35 -1.59
C GLY A 27 -12.30 -7.71 -1.23
N LEU A 28 -11.88 -7.78 0.04
CA LEU A 28 -10.59 -7.29 0.54
C LEU A 28 -9.75 -8.45 1.05
N SER A 29 -8.44 -8.39 0.84
CA SER A 29 -7.48 -9.35 1.39
C SER A 29 -6.28 -8.61 1.98
N ILE A 30 -5.70 -9.19 3.03
CA ILE A 30 -4.43 -8.73 3.60
C ILE A 30 -3.34 -9.64 3.06
N LEU A 31 -2.30 -9.02 2.51
CA LEU A 31 -1.09 -9.69 2.03
C LEU A 31 0.03 -9.48 3.05
N TYR A 32 0.86 -10.47 3.23
CA TYR A 32 2.07 -10.43 4.07
C TYR A 32 3.29 -10.85 3.26
N GLY A 33 4.46 -10.49 3.73
CA GLY A 33 5.72 -10.87 3.10
C GLY A 33 6.84 -9.92 3.50
N ASN A 34 8.00 -10.07 2.89
CA ASN A 34 9.14 -9.22 3.26
C ASN A 34 8.96 -7.74 2.89
N ILE A 35 8.07 -7.41 1.95
CA ILE A 35 7.71 -6.01 1.65
C ILE A 35 6.73 -5.47 2.70
N ALA A 36 5.78 -6.30 3.15
CA ALA A 36 4.66 -5.93 4.01
C ALA A 36 4.64 -6.81 5.27
N GLN A 37 5.60 -6.62 6.13
CA GLN A 37 5.80 -7.43 7.34
C GLN A 37 4.61 -7.32 8.30
N ASP A 38 4.00 -6.12 8.38
CA ASP A 38 2.80 -5.85 9.19
C ASP A 38 1.51 -5.84 8.35
N GLY A 39 1.62 -6.25 7.09
CA GLY A 39 0.51 -6.40 6.17
C GLY A 39 0.36 -5.27 5.15
N ALA A 40 -0.38 -5.59 4.10
CA ALA A 40 -0.82 -4.65 3.06
C ALA A 40 -2.21 -5.05 2.58
N VAL A 41 -2.98 -4.12 2.06
CA VAL A 41 -4.37 -4.33 1.68
C VAL A 41 -4.53 -4.34 0.17
N ILE A 42 -5.17 -5.38 -0.36
CA ILE A 42 -5.63 -5.43 -1.75
C ILE A 42 -7.14 -5.58 -1.84
N LYS A 43 -7.76 -4.86 -2.80
CA LYS A 43 -9.14 -5.06 -3.19
C LYS A 43 -9.22 -6.16 -4.25
N VAL A 44 -9.31 -7.42 -3.82
CA VAL A 44 -9.36 -8.58 -4.74
C VAL A 44 -10.59 -8.56 -5.65
N GLY A 45 -11.71 -7.98 -5.20
CA GLY A 45 -12.90 -7.78 -6.04
C GLY A 45 -12.70 -6.81 -7.22
N GLY A 46 -11.59 -6.08 -7.27
CA GLY A 46 -11.20 -5.20 -8.37
C GLY A 46 -10.16 -5.80 -9.31
N VAL A 47 -9.60 -6.96 -8.97
CA VAL A 47 -8.60 -7.69 -9.78
C VAL A 47 -9.30 -8.58 -10.79
N ASP A 48 -8.74 -8.70 -11.99
CA ASP A 48 -9.26 -9.66 -12.98
C ASP A 48 -9.14 -11.09 -12.44
N PRO A 49 -10.19 -11.89 -12.46
CA PRO A 49 -10.18 -13.25 -11.90
C PRO A 49 -9.13 -14.20 -12.50
N SER A 50 -8.62 -13.90 -13.69
CA SER A 50 -7.53 -14.68 -14.33
C SER A 50 -6.17 -14.41 -13.71
N VAL A 51 -6.01 -13.34 -12.92
CA VAL A 51 -4.76 -12.97 -12.27
C VAL A 51 -4.74 -13.54 -10.86
N THR A 52 -4.04 -14.64 -10.67
CA THR A 52 -3.82 -15.26 -9.35
C THR A 52 -2.45 -14.90 -8.79
N THR A 53 -1.46 -14.81 -9.65
CA THR A 53 -0.08 -14.46 -9.29
C THR A 53 0.42 -13.42 -10.27
N PHE A 54 1.15 -12.43 -9.77
CA PHE A 54 1.82 -11.42 -10.59
C PHE A 54 3.30 -11.36 -10.23
N ARG A 55 4.15 -11.36 -11.24
CA ARG A 55 5.59 -11.20 -11.11
C ARG A 55 6.06 -10.08 -12.01
N GLY A 56 6.77 -9.11 -11.46
CA GLY A 56 7.19 -7.94 -12.24
C GLY A 56 8.39 -7.23 -11.67
N LYS A 57 8.93 -6.30 -12.45
CA LYS A 57 10.07 -5.48 -12.08
C LYS A 57 9.61 -4.15 -11.48
N ALA A 58 10.21 -3.77 -10.38
CA ALA A 58 9.93 -2.52 -9.69
C ALA A 58 10.29 -1.30 -10.54
N ILE A 59 9.44 -0.30 -10.50
CA ILE A 59 9.73 1.09 -10.86
C ILE A 59 9.32 1.95 -9.66
N CYS A 60 10.31 2.57 -9.02
CA CYS A 60 10.13 3.29 -7.77
C CYS A 60 9.89 4.78 -8.00
N CYS A 61 8.99 5.35 -7.19
CA CYS A 61 8.75 6.78 -7.13
C CYS A 61 8.34 7.17 -5.70
N ASP A 62 8.67 8.40 -5.32
CA ASP A 62 8.49 8.90 -3.96
C ASP A 62 7.31 9.89 -3.84
N SER A 63 6.40 9.85 -4.82
CA SER A 63 5.13 10.58 -4.79
C SER A 63 4.18 10.08 -5.88
N GLN A 64 2.88 10.40 -5.69
CA GLN A 64 1.86 10.20 -6.72
C GLN A 64 2.20 10.92 -8.03
N ASP A 65 2.71 12.16 -7.95
CA ASP A 65 3.01 12.97 -9.14
C ASP A 65 4.11 12.33 -9.99
N GLN A 66 5.18 11.84 -9.36
CA GLN A 66 6.22 11.07 -10.07
C GLN A 66 5.66 9.80 -10.71
N ALA A 67 4.76 9.08 -10.01
CA ALA A 67 4.10 7.91 -10.61
C ALA A 67 3.31 8.29 -11.86
N LEU A 68 2.58 9.41 -11.83
CA LEU A 68 1.82 9.91 -12.98
C LEU A 68 2.73 10.26 -14.16
N GLU A 69 3.87 10.91 -13.92
CA GLU A 69 4.86 11.21 -14.95
C GLU A 69 5.43 9.93 -15.60
N LEU A 70 5.79 8.92 -14.80
CA LEU A 70 6.31 7.64 -15.29
C LEU A 70 5.28 6.86 -16.11
N ILE A 71 3.99 6.96 -15.76
CA ILE A 71 2.90 6.35 -16.51
C ILE A 71 2.68 7.11 -17.82
N ASP A 72 2.62 8.45 -17.77
CA ASP A 72 2.28 9.29 -18.92
C ASP A 72 3.36 9.26 -20.02
N ASN A 73 4.63 9.31 -19.62
CA ASN A 73 5.76 9.28 -20.55
C ASN A 73 6.05 7.88 -21.13
N GLY A 74 5.30 6.83 -20.70
CA GLY A 74 5.43 5.47 -21.21
C GLY A 74 6.62 4.68 -20.62
N THR A 75 7.24 5.15 -19.55
CA THR A 75 8.26 4.38 -18.80
C THR A 75 7.64 3.13 -18.20
N VAL A 76 6.43 3.25 -17.64
CA VAL A 76 5.67 2.10 -17.12
C VAL A 76 5.15 1.27 -18.27
N LYS A 77 5.51 -0.02 -18.29
CA LYS A 77 5.16 -1.00 -19.32
C LYS A 77 4.64 -2.28 -18.68
N LYS A 78 4.10 -3.16 -19.50
CA LYS A 78 3.73 -4.52 -19.12
C LYS A 78 4.86 -5.23 -18.34
N GLY A 79 4.50 -5.87 -17.24
CA GLY A 79 5.43 -6.57 -16.35
C GLY A 79 6.11 -5.67 -15.32
N HIS A 80 5.68 -4.43 -15.16
CA HIS A 80 6.20 -3.57 -14.11
C HIS A 80 5.31 -3.58 -12.85
N VAL A 81 5.96 -3.36 -11.71
CA VAL A 81 5.34 -3.02 -10.42
C VAL A 81 5.71 -1.59 -10.09
N VAL A 82 4.75 -0.69 -10.13
CA VAL A 82 4.97 0.71 -9.74
C VAL A 82 4.93 0.80 -8.22
N VAL A 83 6.04 1.23 -7.62
CA VAL A 83 6.21 1.35 -6.17
C VAL A 83 6.12 2.82 -5.79
N ILE A 84 5.01 3.23 -5.16
CA ILE A 84 4.78 4.61 -4.73
C ILE A 84 5.03 4.69 -3.23
N ARG A 85 6.11 5.38 -2.84
CA ARG A 85 6.61 5.43 -1.47
C ARG A 85 6.33 6.78 -0.82
N TYR A 86 6.41 6.81 0.53
CA TYR A 86 6.27 8.01 1.33
C TYR A 86 4.91 8.71 1.17
N GLU A 87 3.86 7.91 0.97
CA GLU A 87 2.46 8.34 0.91
C GLU A 87 1.63 7.76 2.07
N GLY A 88 2.28 7.09 3.02
CA GLY A 88 1.68 6.56 4.24
C GLY A 88 1.33 7.64 5.28
N PRO A 89 0.86 7.26 6.48
CA PRO A 89 0.44 8.19 7.52
C PRO A 89 1.48 9.25 7.88
N GLN A 90 2.76 8.91 7.89
CA GLN A 90 3.86 9.83 8.20
C GLN A 90 4.46 10.46 6.94
N GLY A 91 4.66 9.64 5.90
CA GLY A 91 5.29 10.07 4.65
C GLY A 91 4.43 11.03 3.86
N GLY A 92 3.15 10.71 3.71
CA GLY A 92 2.11 11.51 3.07
C GLY A 92 1.01 11.87 4.06
N PRO A 93 1.23 12.83 4.99
CA PRO A 93 0.36 13.06 6.11
C PRO A 93 -1.09 13.37 5.68
N GLY A 94 -2.02 12.62 6.29
CA GLY A 94 -3.42 12.60 5.90
C GLY A 94 -3.74 11.52 4.86
N MET A 95 -2.74 10.79 4.35
CA MET A 95 -2.89 9.73 3.35
C MET A 95 -3.86 10.12 2.23
N PRO A 96 -3.51 11.07 1.35
CA PRO A 96 -4.37 11.47 0.24
C PRO A 96 -4.80 10.26 -0.58
N GLU A 97 -6.06 10.20 -0.96
CA GLU A 97 -6.59 9.10 -1.75
C GLU A 97 -6.07 9.19 -3.19
N MET A 98 -5.36 8.15 -3.63
CA MET A 98 -4.79 8.09 -4.98
C MET A 98 -5.75 7.36 -5.93
N LEU A 99 -6.36 8.09 -6.86
CA LEU A 99 -7.18 7.55 -7.94
C LEU A 99 -6.47 7.61 -9.29
N ALA A 100 -5.76 8.69 -9.55
CA ALA A 100 -5.18 8.99 -10.86
C ALA A 100 -4.20 7.91 -11.37
N PRO A 101 -3.25 7.36 -10.56
CA PRO A 101 -2.33 6.33 -11.05
C PRO A 101 -3.07 5.08 -11.54
N THR A 102 -4.03 4.58 -10.74
CA THR A 102 -4.81 3.38 -11.10
C THR A 102 -5.66 3.60 -12.33
N SER A 103 -6.32 4.76 -12.45
CA SER A 103 -7.14 5.13 -13.60
C SER A 103 -6.31 5.24 -14.87
N LYS A 104 -5.11 5.83 -14.81
CA LYS A 104 -4.22 5.94 -15.96
C LYS A 104 -3.69 4.58 -16.42
N ILE A 105 -3.29 3.70 -15.52
CA ILE A 105 -2.88 2.33 -15.86
C ILE A 105 -4.00 1.60 -16.59
N VAL A 106 -5.23 1.66 -16.07
CA VAL A 106 -6.39 1.04 -16.72
C VAL A 106 -6.70 1.70 -18.06
N GLY A 107 -6.68 3.04 -18.12
CA GLY A 107 -6.92 3.81 -19.36
C GLY A 107 -5.90 3.53 -20.47
N ARG A 108 -4.70 3.09 -20.13
CA ARG A 108 -3.67 2.64 -21.08
C ARG A 108 -3.78 1.16 -21.47
N GLY A 109 -4.80 0.45 -20.96
CA GLY A 109 -4.97 -0.99 -21.20
C GLY A 109 -4.01 -1.89 -20.43
N LEU A 110 -3.34 -1.38 -19.41
CA LEU A 110 -2.32 -2.08 -18.62
C LEU A 110 -2.85 -2.68 -17.28
N GLY A 111 -4.14 -2.64 -17.05
CA GLY A 111 -4.75 -3.01 -15.77
C GLY A 111 -4.52 -4.45 -15.31
N LYS A 112 -4.17 -5.38 -16.21
CA LYS A 112 -3.79 -6.77 -15.90
C LYS A 112 -2.28 -6.99 -15.91
N ASP A 113 -1.54 -6.09 -16.52
CA ASP A 113 -0.14 -6.25 -16.87
C ASP A 113 0.81 -5.41 -16.02
N VAL A 114 0.26 -4.56 -15.15
CA VAL A 114 1.00 -3.69 -14.22
C VAL A 114 0.36 -3.77 -12.85
N ALA A 115 1.18 -3.93 -11.82
CA ALA A 115 0.77 -3.79 -10.45
C ALA A 115 1.20 -2.42 -9.89
N LEU A 116 0.43 -1.92 -8.90
CA LEU A 116 0.81 -0.76 -8.10
C LEU A 116 0.87 -1.16 -6.63
N ILE A 117 1.93 -0.76 -5.94
CA ILE A 117 2.06 -0.92 -4.49
C ILE A 117 2.39 0.42 -3.85
N THR A 118 1.87 0.67 -2.64
CA THR A 118 2.10 1.91 -1.91
C THR A 118 1.92 1.71 -0.41
N ASP A 119 2.66 2.48 0.38
CA ASP A 119 2.40 2.66 1.80
C ASP A 119 1.24 3.63 2.08
N GLY A 120 0.81 4.40 1.06
CA GLY A 120 -0.40 5.20 1.06
C GLY A 120 -1.68 4.40 0.79
N ARG A 121 -2.70 5.03 0.18
CA ARG A 121 -3.97 4.37 -0.14
C ARG A 121 -4.46 4.71 -1.55
N PHE A 122 -5.17 3.74 -2.13
CA PHE A 122 -5.89 3.94 -3.38
C PHE A 122 -7.39 4.18 -3.15
N SER A 123 -8.04 4.77 -4.15
CA SER A 123 -9.49 4.97 -4.14
C SER A 123 -10.26 3.63 -4.08
N GLY A 124 -11.42 3.63 -3.40
CA GLY A 124 -12.33 2.49 -3.37
C GLY A 124 -12.85 2.09 -4.76
N ALA A 125 -12.83 2.98 -5.75
CA ALA A 125 -13.17 2.69 -7.15
C ALA A 125 -12.05 2.02 -7.95
N THR A 126 -10.88 1.82 -7.36
CA THR A 126 -9.70 1.22 -7.99
C THR A 126 -9.98 -0.15 -8.58
N ARG A 127 -9.45 -0.40 -9.77
CA ARG A 127 -9.42 -1.69 -10.47
C ARG A 127 -7.98 -2.07 -10.79
N GLY A 128 -7.74 -3.38 -10.99
CA GLY A 128 -6.42 -3.94 -11.25
C GLY A 128 -5.67 -4.31 -9.96
N ILE A 129 -4.39 -4.65 -10.10
CA ILE A 129 -3.54 -5.10 -9.01
C ILE A 129 -3.01 -3.87 -8.27
N ALA A 130 -3.78 -3.37 -7.30
CA ALA A 130 -3.41 -2.21 -6.52
C ALA A 130 -3.42 -2.55 -5.03
N ILE A 131 -2.24 -2.48 -4.41
CA ILE A 131 -1.96 -2.87 -3.03
C ILE A 131 -1.57 -1.62 -2.26
N GLY A 132 -2.36 -1.25 -1.28
CA GLY A 132 -2.13 -0.10 -0.42
C GLY A 132 -1.81 -0.48 1.02
N HIS A 133 -1.58 0.52 1.86
CA HIS A 133 -1.34 0.38 3.29
C HIS A 133 -0.16 -0.56 3.62
N VAL A 134 0.86 -0.62 2.72
CA VAL A 134 2.05 -1.41 2.98
C VAL A 134 2.69 -0.95 4.28
N SER A 135 2.81 -1.88 5.21
CA SER A 135 3.30 -1.62 6.56
C SER A 135 4.43 -2.58 6.93
N PRO A 136 5.49 -2.06 7.59
CA PRO A 136 5.76 -0.65 7.93
C PRO A 136 5.93 0.25 6.70
N GLU A 137 5.52 1.54 6.80
CA GLU A 137 5.67 2.51 5.71
C GLU A 137 7.13 2.92 5.46
N ALA A 138 7.42 3.48 4.30
CA ALA A 138 8.77 3.92 3.93
C ALA A 138 9.34 4.98 4.90
N ALA A 139 8.49 5.87 5.41
CA ALA A 139 8.89 6.91 6.38
C ALA A 139 9.29 6.34 7.75
N GLU A 140 8.85 5.13 8.08
CA GLU A 140 9.25 4.36 9.27
C GLU A 140 10.45 3.42 8.99
N GLY A 141 10.99 3.43 7.77
CA GLY A 141 12.08 2.56 7.37
C GLY A 141 11.61 1.14 7.00
N GLY A 142 10.34 0.95 6.67
CA GLY A 142 9.82 -0.30 6.13
C GLY A 142 10.56 -0.76 4.87
N ASN A 143 10.52 -2.05 4.57
CA ASN A 143 11.26 -2.61 3.43
C ASN A 143 10.81 -2.04 2.06
N ILE A 144 9.62 -1.46 1.98
CA ILE A 144 9.18 -0.73 0.78
C ILE A 144 10.15 0.42 0.43
N ALA A 145 10.82 1.03 1.42
CA ALA A 145 11.85 2.06 1.20
C ALA A 145 13.15 1.52 0.60
N LEU A 146 13.39 0.22 0.71
CA LEU A 146 14.61 -0.44 0.26
C LEU A 146 14.51 -1.00 -1.16
N ILE A 147 13.32 -0.96 -1.77
CA ILE A 147 13.10 -1.42 -3.13
C ILE A 147 13.81 -0.48 -4.11
N GLU A 148 14.54 -1.05 -5.06
CA GLU A 148 15.25 -0.32 -6.12
C GLU A 148 14.64 -0.65 -7.50
N ASP A 149 14.86 0.25 -8.47
CA ASP A 149 14.40 0.03 -9.84
C ASP A 149 14.99 -1.26 -10.43
N GLY A 150 14.12 -2.08 -11.01
CA GLY A 150 14.50 -3.36 -11.60
C GLY A 150 14.46 -4.55 -10.65
N ASP A 151 14.29 -4.35 -9.35
CA ASP A 151 14.06 -5.43 -8.39
C ASP A 151 12.82 -6.24 -8.77
N GLU A 152 12.86 -7.52 -8.51
CA GLU A 152 11.76 -8.39 -8.84
C GLU A 152 10.81 -8.57 -7.66
N ILE A 153 9.53 -8.38 -7.90
CA ILE A 153 8.46 -8.49 -6.91
C ILE A 153 7.48 -9.58 -7.34
N VAL A 154 7.08 -10.42 -6.40
CA VAL A 154 6.05 -11.45 -6.57
C VAL A 154 4.87 -11.14 -5.67
N ILE A 155 3.68 -11.19 -6.25
CA ILE A 155 2.40 -11.04 -5.57
C ILE A 155 1.62 -12.33 -5.81
N ASP A 156 1.26 -13.05 -4.75
CA ASP A 156 0.49 -14.29 -4.81
C ASP A 156 -0.82 -14.11 -4.04
N LEU A 157 -1.92 -13.96 -4.76
CA LEU A 157 -3.22 -13.67 -4.16
C LEU A 157 -3.82 -14.87 -3.41
N PRO A 158 -3.77 -16.11 -3.94
CA PRO A 158 -4.20 -17.28 -3.21
C PRO A 158 -3.46 -17.51 -1.88
N ASN A 159 -2.14 -17.34 -1.89
CA ASN A 159 -1.31 -17.50 -0.69
C ASN A 159 -1.23 -16.24 0.16
N ARG A 160 -1.78 -15.13 -0.33
CA ARG A 160 -1.79 -13.81 0.34
C ARG A 160 -0.39 -13.32 0.67
N THR A 161 0.54 -13.42 -0.30
CA THR A 161 1.91 -12.96 -0.10
C THR A 161 2.30 -11.85 -1.08
N ILE A 162 3.26 -11.04 -0.63
CA ILE A 162 3.92 -9.99 -1.41
C ILE A 162 5.39 -9.94 -1.03
N ASP A 163 6.26 -10.36 -1.96
CA ASP A 163 7.66 -10.55 -1.68
C ASP A 163 8.57 -9.86 -2.71
N LEU A 164 9.62 -9.25 -2.20
CA LEU A 164 10.76 -8.75 -2.93
C LEU A 164 11.79 -9.88 -3.05
N LEU A 165 12.19 -10.23 -4.27
CA LEU A 165 13.17 -11.28 -4.53
C LEU A 165 14.61 -10.75 -4.42
N VAL A 166 14.92 -10.19 -3.27
CA VAL A 166 16.24 -9.71 -2.88
C VAL A 166 16.61 -10.39 -1.56
N ASP A 167 17.83 -10.86 -1.44
CA ASP A 167 18.30 -11.55 -0.24
C ASP A 167 18.44 -10.59 0.96
N ASP A 168 18.37 -11.16 2.17
CA ASP A 168 18.41 -10.41 3.42
C ASP A 168 19.73 -9.64 3.62
N ALA A 169 20.84 -10.15 3.10
CA ALA A 169 22.15 -9.49 3.20
C ALA A 169 22.15 -8.19 2.37
N THR A 170 21.61 -8.25 1.16
CA THR A 170 21.42 -7.08 0.29
C THR A 170 20.47 -6.06 0.91
N LEU A 171 19.34 -6.51 1.48
CA LEU A 171 18.41 -5.61 2.19
C LEU A 171 19.07 -4.96 3.41
N ALA A 172 19.86 -5.72 4.18
CA ALA A 172 20.59 -5.18 5.32
C ALA A 172 21.63 -4.13 4.88
N GLU A 173 22.30 -4.32 3.73
CA GLU A 173 23.25 -3.34 3.19
C GLU A 173 22.52 -2.08 2.72
N ARG A 174 21.42 -2.21 1.97
CA ARG A 174 20.59 -1.07 1.55
C ARG A 174 20.09 -0.26 2.74
N ARG A 175 19.73 -0.94 3.84
CA ARG A 175 19.26 -0.30 5.08
C ARG A 175 20.32 0.59 5.72
N LYS A 176 21.60 0.23 5.67
CA LYS A 176 22.69 1.07 6.17
C LYS A 176 22.83 2.39 5.40
N HIS A 177 22.40 2.40 4.15
CA HIS A 177 22.46 3.58 3.27
C HIS A 177 21.13 4.34 3.20
N LEU A 178 20.08 3.82 3.84
CA LEU A 178 18.77 4.49 3.88
C LEU A 178 18.88 5.80 4.67
N LYS A 179 18.59 6.90 3.99
CA LYS A 179 18.60 8.22 4.64
C LYS A 179 17.39 8.37 5.56
N PRO A 180 17.57 8.99 6.74
CA PRO A 180 16.45 9.30 7.62
C PRO A 180 15.36 10.08 6.87
N PHE A 181 14.11 9.70 7.08
CA PHE A 181 12.98 10.37 6.44
C PHE A 181 12.90 11.84 6.87
N LYS A 182 12.78 12.72 5.87
CA LYS A 182 12.51 14.13 6.08
C LYS A 182 11.17 14.48 5.48
N SER A 183 10.23 14.90 6.33
CA SER A 183 8.90 15.32 5.87
C SER A 183 8.99 16.47 4.86
N LYS A 184 8.24 16.35 3.77
CA LYS A 184 8.07 17.42 2.76
C LYS A 184 7.31 18.62 3.34
N ILE A 185 6.63 18.45 4.47
CA ILE A 185 5.82 19.47 5.15
C ILE A 185 6.60 20.05 6.33
N SER A 186 6.88 21.33 6.26
CA SER A 186 7.74 22.04 7.24
C SER A 186 6.97 22.66 8.41
N SER A 187 5.65 22.91 8.27
CA SER A 187 4.87 23.63 9.28
C SER A 187 3.38 23.22 9.30
N GLY A 188 2.65 23.73 10.26
CA GLY A 188 1.19 23.56 10.38
C GLY A 188 0.74 22.21 10.95
N TRP A 189 -0.55 21.93 10.81
CA TRP A 189 -1.18 20.72 11.36
C TRP A 189 -0.63 19.43 10.78
N LEU A 190 -0.46 19.36 9.48
CA LEU A 190 0.05 18.17 8.82
C LEU A 190 1.48 17.83 9.28
N ARG A 191 2.31 18.83 9.58
CA ARG A 191 3.64 18.59 10.14
C ARG A 191 3.58 17.97 11.55
N ARG A 192 2.63 18.42 12.37
CA ARG A 192 2.37 17.83 13.69
C ARG A 192 1.82 16.41 13.54
N TYR A 193 0.86 16.21 12.64
CA TYR A 193 0.31 14.90 12.36
C TYR A 193 1.43 13.89 11.98
N THR A 194 2.33 14.25 11.07
CA THR A 194 3.49 13.43 10.69
C THR A 194 4.31 12.98 11.91
N ALA A 195 4.47 13.83 12.92
CA ALA A 195 5.27 13.50 14.09
C ALA A 195 4.60 12.47 15.00
N PHE A 196 3.28 12.46 15.08
CA PHE A 196 2.49 11.65 16.02
C PHE A 196 1.73 10.49 15.37
N ALA A 197 1.60 10.45 14.04
CA ALA A 197 0.87 9.38 13.36
C ALA A 197 1.57 8.03 13.52
N LYS A 198 0.79 7.01 13.81
CA LYS A 198 1.22 5.60 13.78
C LYS A 198 0.99 5.01 12.39
N SER A 199 1.56 3.84 12.14
CA SER A 199 1.44 3.12 10.88
C SER A 199 -0.01 2.72 10.55
N ALA A 200 -0.26 2.45 9.28
CA ALA A 200 -1.58 2.11 8.76
C ALA A 200 -2.15 0.80 9.34
N ASN A 201 -1.28 -0.19 9.65
CA ASN A 201 -1.68 -1.48 10.23
C ASN A 201 -2.32 -1.35 11.62
N VAL A 202 -2.01 -0.28 12.37
CA VAL A 202 -2.63 0.07 13.66
C VAL A 202 -3.64 1.20 13.54
N GLY A 203 -4.14 1.45 12.33
CA GLY A 203 -5.23 2.40 12.03
C GLY A 203 -4.80 3.85 11.84
N GLY A 204 -3.50 4.15 11.72
CA GLY A 204 -3.01 5.52 11.56
C GLY A 204 -3.38 6.44 12.73
N THR A 205 -3.58 5.88 13.93
CA THR A 205 -3.93 6.61 15.15
C THR A 205 -2.77 7.50 15.60
N LEU A 206 -3.02 8.45 16.48
CA LEU A 206 -1.96 9.25 17.07
C LEU A 206 -1.32 8.52 18.25
N MET A 207 -0.04 8.74 18.45
CA MET A 207 0.73 8.23 19.60
C MET A 207 0.29 8.90 20.90
N SER A 208 0.45 8.16 21.99
CA SER A 208 0.53 8.74 23.33
C SER A 208 1.85 9.49 23.53
N ASP A 209 1.95 10.27 24.58
CA ASP A 209 3.19 10.98 24.93
C ASP A 209 4.35 10.01 25.18
N GLU A 210 4.06 8.86 25.82
CA GLU A 210 5.05 7.81 26.10
C GLU A 210 5.59 7.20 24.80
N GLU A 211 4.72 6.76 23.90
CA GLU A 211 5.08 6.20 22.58
C GLU A 211 5.88 7.21 21.74
N PHE A 212 5.56 8.50 21.86
CA PHE A 212 6.28 9.55 21.14
C PHE A 212 7.72 9.73 21.65
N GLU A 213 7.94 9.73 22.97
CA GLU A 213 9.28 9.84 23.54
C GLU A 213 10.13 8.59 23.26
N GLU A 214 9.54 7.39 23.25
CA GLU A 214 10.20 6.16 22.83
C GLU A 214 10.69 6.25 21.37
N ARG A 215 9.79 6.60 20.43
CA ARG A 215 10.15 6.77 19.02
C ARG A 215 11.26 7.81 18.82
N LYS A 216 11.22 8.91 19.55
CA LYS A 216 12.24 9.95 19.49
C LYS A 216 13.60 9.45 19.94
N ALA A 217 13.65 8.65 21.01
CA ALA A 217 14.87 8.02 21.49
C ALA A 217 15.46 7.04 20.48
N GLU A 218 14.63 6.21 19.84
CA GLU A 218 15.04 5.27 18.77
C GLU A 218 15.65 6.00 17.57
N ARG A 219 15.02 7.07 17.11
CA ARG A 219 15.54 7.88 15.99
C ARG A 219 16.88 8.53 16.31
N GLN A 220 17.06 9.04 17.53
CA GLN A 220 18.34 9.61 17.97
C GLN A 220 19.45 8.56 18.09
N ALA A 221 19.11 7.31 18.38
CA ALA A 221 20.07 6.21 18.41
C ALA A 221 20.52 5.78 17.01
N GLN A 222 19.67 5.93 16.00
CA GLN A 222 19.99 5.62 14.59
C GLN A 222 20.82 6.73 13.90
N GLU A 223 20.83 7.95 14.44
CA GLU A 223 21.62 9.08 13.89
C GLU A 223 23.06 9.12 14.42
N LYS A 224 23.42 8.25 15.36
CA LYS A 224 24.78 8.11 15.94
C LYS A 224 25.57 6.97 15.31
#